data_b4f783fba3283719d5b51372e1487afe
#
_entry.id   b4f783fba3283719d5b51372e1487afe
#
_cell.length_a   1.000
_cell.length_b   1.000
_cell.length_c   1.000
_cell.angle_alpha   90.00
_cell.angle_beta   90.00
_cell.angle_gamma   90.00
#
_symmetry.space_group_name_H-M   'P 1'
#
loop_
_entity.id
_entity.type
_entity.pdbx_description
1 polymer ?
#
loop_
_entity_poly.entity_id
_entity_poly.type
_entity_poly.pdbx_seq_one_letter_code
_entity_poly.pdbx_strand_id
1 'polypeptide(L)'
;RQRQMCIRDRGTIYGPYYNGADNTINSFKIVAKAAAADSVEFRQIQVYAEDALKTKTLADSIYNAIKGGANFADLAKKYGQTGDANWLTSAQYEGAQIDGDNLKFISAINNTGVNELVNLPMGQANVILQVTNKKSVKDKYKVAVIKREVEFSKETYNRAYNDFSQFIAANPSVEKMVANAEEAGYR
;
A
#
# COMPACT_ATOMS: atom_id res chain seq x y z
N ARG A 1 -4.36 14.95 -23.79
CA ARG A 1 -5.75 14.57 -23.41
C ARG A 1 -5.71 13.15 -22.89
N GLN A 2 -5.62 12.98 -21.58
CA GLN A 2 -5.87 11.71 -20.92
C GLN A 2 -7.34 11.35 -21.23
N ARG A 3 -7.53 10.28 -21.98
CA ARG A 3 -8.85 9.65 -22.10
C ARG A 3 -9.23 9.22 -20.67
N GLN A 4 -10.31 9.78 -20.16
CA GLN A 4 -11.00 9.19 -19.02
C GLN A 4 -11.33 7.74 -19.41
N MET A 5 -10.52 6.82 -18.89
CA MET A 5 -10.82 5.40 -19.02
C MET A 5 -12.13 5.16 -18.28
N CYS A 6 -13.18 4.84 -19.03
CA CYS A 6 -14.42 4.36 -18.44
C CYS A 6 -14.12 3.05 -17.72
N ILE A 7 -13.94 3.11 -16.41
CA ILE A 7 -13.67 1.97 -15.53
C ILE A 7 -14.98 1.17 -15.35
N ARG A 8 -15.58 0.74 -16.45
CA ARG A 8 -16.79 -0.08 -16.43
C ARG A 8 -16.51 -1.58 -16.50
N ASP A 9 -15.31 -1.99 -16.92
CA ASP A 9 -15.03 -3.38 -17.21
C ASP A 9 -14.18 -4.03 -16.14
N ARG A 10 -14.84 -4.58 -15.13
CA ARG A 10 -14.20 -5.53 -14.22
C ARG A 10 -13.73 -6.73 -15.05
N GLY A 11 -12.43 -7.03 -15.00
CA GLY A 11 -11.87 -8.19 -15.67
C GLY A 11 -11.02 -7.89 -16.90
N THR A 12 -11.08 -6.69 -17.46
CA THR A 12 -10.23 -6.28 -18.58
C THR A 12 -8.80 -6.06 -18.10
N ILE A 13 -7.84 -6.58 -18.86
CA ILE A 13 -6.41 -6.32 -18.67
C ILE A 13 -6.04 -5.10 -19.50
N TYR A 14 -5.40 -4.14 -18.87
CA TYR A 14 -4.89 -2.93 -19.49
C TYR A 14 -3.38 -3.02 -19.66
N GLY A 15 -2.87 -2.64 -20.79
CA GLY A 15 -1.46 -2.72 -21.16
C GLY A 15 -1.19 -3.76 -22.24
N PRO A 16 0.09 -4.08 -22.51
CA PRO A 16 1.25 -3.59 -21.76
C PRO A 16 1.57 -2.09 -22.01
N TYR A 17 2.01 -1.37 -20.98
CA TYR A 17 2.49 0.01 -21.05
C TYR A 17 3.96 0.06 -20.65
N TYR A 18 4.77 0.72 -21.48
CA TYR A 18 6.16 0.99 -21.13
C TYR A 18 6.27 2.25 -20.27
N ASN A 19 6.98 2.14 -19.16
CA ASN A 19 7.33 3.26 -18.28
C ASN A 19 8.82 3.56 -18.41
N GLY A 20 9.16 4.66 -19.06
CA GLY A 20 10.55 5.06 -19.29
C GLY A 20 11.26 5.59 -18.05
N ALA A 21 10.53 5.96 -16.98
CA ALA A 21 11.14 6.47 -15.76
C ALA A 21 11.87 5.38 -14.96
N ASP A 22 11.39 4.15 -15.02
CA ASP A 22 11.95 3.00 -14.31
C ASP A 22 12.24 1.80 -15.22
N ASN A 23 12.22 2.03 -16.54
CA ASN A 23 12.50 1.04 -17.57
C ASN A 23 11.69 -0.27 -17.41
N THR A 24 10.38 -0.15 -17.20
CA THR A 24 9.51 -1.30 -16.97
C THR A 24 8.34 -1.38 -17.93
N ILE A 25 7.86 -2.60 -18.18
CA ILE A 25 6.59 -2.88 -18.83
C ILE A 25 5.59 -3.25 -17.77
N ASN A 26 4.44 -2.57 -17.78
CA ASN A 26 3.39 -2.71 -16.79
C ASN A 26 2.08 -3.12 -17.44
N SER A 27 1.40 -4.10 -16.86
CA SER A 27 0.01 -4.43 -17.16
C SER A 27 -0.79 -4.43 -15.86
N PHE A 28 -2.03 -3.97 -15.91
CA PHE A 28 -2.87 -3.96 -14.72
C PHE A 28 -4.30 -4.39 -15.01
N LYS A 29 -4.95 -4.86 -13.95
CA LYS A 29 -6.34 -5.27 -13.96
C LYS A 29 -7.06 -4.75 -12.72
N ILE A 30 -8.25 -4.17 -12.90
CA ILE A 30 -9.11 -3.80 -11.79
C ILE A 30 -9.79 -5.05 -11.26
N VAL A 31 -9.47 -5.38 -10.00
CA VAL A 31 -9.96 -6.61 -9.34
C VAL A 31 -11.24 -6.34 -8.57
N ALA A 32 -11.31 -5.20 -7.88
CA ALA A 32 -12.47 -4.79 -7.09
C ALA A 32 -12.65 -3.27 -7.08
N LYS A 33 -13.88 -2.86 -6.84
CA LYS A 33 -14.27 -1.48 -6.59
C LYS A 33 -15.11 -1.45 -5.32
N ALA A 34 -14.81 -0.53 -4.41
CA ALA A 34 -15.57 -0.30 -3.20
C ALA A 34 -15.58 1.19 -2.86
N ALA A 35 -16.66 1.66 -2.27
CA ALA A 35 -16.68 2.99 -1.69
C ALA A 35 -15.85 2.97 -0.39
N ALA A 36 -14.88 3.87 -0.27
CA ALA A 36 -14.08 4.03 0.94
C ALA A 36 -13.81 5.50 1.20
N ALA A 37 -13.69 5.85 2.47
CA ALA A 37 -13.39 7.21 2.88
C ALA A 37 -11.92 7.55 2.61
N ASP A 38 -11.63 8.80 2.26
CA ASP A 38 -10.25 9.30 2.21
C ASP A 38 -9.67 9.53 3.60
N SER A 39 -10.55 9.81 4.58
CA SER A 39 -10.15 9.99 5.98
C SER A 39 -11.20 9.38 6.90
N VAL A 40 -10.73 8.61 7.87
CA VAL A 40 -11.57 7.97 8.90
C VAL A 40 -11.07 8.40 10.26
N GLU A 41 -11.96 8.93 11.09
CA GLU A 41 -11.69 9.19 12.49
C GLU A 41 -12.14 7.98 13.32
N PHE A 42 -11.26 7.52 14.17
CA PHE A 42 -11.50 6.36 15.00
C PHE A 42 -10.84 6.53 16.37
N ARG A 43 -11.34 5.80 17.34
CA ARG A 43 -10.71 5.63 18.64
C ARG A 43 -10.60 4.15 18.95
N GLN A 44 -9.63 3.79 19.80
CA GLN A 44 -9.34 2.39 20.08
C GLN A 44 -8.96 2.18 21.55
N ILE A 45 -9.20 0.95 22.01
CA ILE A 45 -8.65 0.42 23.26
C ILE A 45 -7.92 -0.87 22.92
N GLN A 46 -6.62 -0.90 23.20
CA GLN A 46 -5.82 -2.12 23.06
C GLN A 46 -5.93 -2.93 24.35
N VAL A 47 -6.24 -4.20 24.21
CA VAL A 47 -6.46 -5.12 25.32
C VAL A 47 -5.40 -6.22 25.28
N TYR A 48 -4.70 -6.38 26.40
CA TYR A 48 -3.70 -7.41 26.62
C TYR A 48 -4.00 -8.12 27.93
N ALA A 49 -3.77 -9.43 27.97
CA ALA A 49 -3.80 -10.24 29.19
C ALA A 49 -2.70 -11.31 29.09
N GLU A 50 -2.56 -12.13 30.12
CA GLU A 50 -1.52 -13.16 30.23
C GLU A 50 -1.52 -14.19 29.09
N ASP A 51 -2.72 -14.48 28.54
CA ASP A 51 -2.90 -15.40 27.42
C ASP A 51 -4.00 -14.95 26.48
N ALA A 52 -4.06 -15.54 25.29
CA ALA A 52 -5.00 -15.18 24.24
C ALA A 52 -6.46 -15.36 24.64
N LEU A 53 -6.77 -16.36 25.47
CA LEU A 53 -8.14 -16.61 25.92
C LEU A 53 -8.62 -15.56 26.92
N LYS A 54 -7.76 -15.20 27.88
CA LYS A 54 -8.01 -14.11 28.83
C LYS A 54 -8.12 -12.77 28.11
N THR A 55 -7.21 -12.51 27.15
CA THR A 55 -7.26 -11.31 26.30
C THR A 55 -8.60 -11.20 25.58
N LYS A 56 -9.04 -12.27 24.95
CA LYS A 56 -10.33 -12.30 24.24
C LYS A 56 -11.51 -12.08 25.19
N THR A 57 -11.55 -12.77 26.31
CA THR A 57 -12.64 -12.65 27.32
C THR A 57 -12.73 -11.22 27.85
N LEU A 58 -11.57 -10.61 28.16
CA LEU A 58 -11.51 -9.24 28.63
C LEU A 58 -11.96 -8.26 27.54
N ALA A 59 -11.51 -8.43 26.30
CA ALA A 59 -11.93 -7.62 25.17
C ALA A 59 -13.43 -7.74 24.89
N ASP A 60 -13.98 -8.94 24.94
CA ASP A 60 -15.43 -9.17 24.78
C ASP A 60 -16.24 -8.48 25.90
N SER A 61 -15.72 -8.48 27.14
CA SER A 61 -16.33 -7.75 28.26
C SER A 61 -16.35 -6.23 28.05
N ILE A 62 -15.23 -5.66 27.61
CA ILE A 62 -15.10 -4.22 27.31
C ILE A 62 -16.02 -3.86 26.14
N TYR A 63 -15.99 -4.66 25.06
CA TYR A 63 -16.87 -4.47 23.91
C TYR A 63 -18.33 -4.44 24.29
N ASN A 64 -18.78 -5.40 25.08
CA ASN A 64 -20.16 -5.49 25.53
C ASN A 64 -20.54 -4.34 26.47
N ALA A 65 -19.64 -3.91 27.35
CA ALA A 65 -19.86 -2.74 28.22
C ALA A 65 -20.08 -1.48 27.40
N ILE A 66 -19.22 -1.20 26.38
CA ILE A 66 -19.37 -0.03 25.52
C ILE A 66 -20.66 -0.14 24.68
N LYS A 67 -20.97 -1.32 24.17
CA LYS A 67 -22.24 -1.57 23.45
C LYS A 67 -23.47 -1.38 24.31
N GLY A 68 -23.35 -1.63 25.61
CA GLY A 68 -24.36 -1.38 26.62
C GLY A 68 -24.45 0.09 27.10
N GLY A 69 -23.63 0.99 26.51
CA GLY A 69 -23.69 2.41 26.82
C GLY A 69 -22.61 2.94 27.78
N ALA A 70 -21.63 2.12 28.17
CA ALA A 70 -20.51 2.60 28.96
C ALA A 70 -19.66 3.62 28.17
N ASN A 71 -19.13 4.61 28.87
CA ASN A 71 -18.30 5.64 28.23
C ASN A 71 -16.97 5.05 27.74
N PHE A 72 -16.67 5.24 26.46
CA PHE A 72 -15.47 4.70 25.82
C PHE A 72 -14.18 5.26 26.43
N ALA A 73 -14.12 6.59 26.67
CA ALA A 73 -12.93 7.24 27.22
C ALA A 73 -12.67 6.82 28.67
N ASP A 74 -13.71 6.63 29.47
CA ASP A 74 -13.57 6.20 30.87
C ASP A 74 -13.05 4.75 30.96
N LEU A 75 -13.52 3.89 30.06
CA LEU A 75 -13.00 2.53 29.94
C LEU A 75 -11.56 2.53 29.42
N ALA A 76 -11.23 3.36 28.42
CA ALA A 76 -9.85 3.49 27.94
C ALA A 76 -8.90 3.91 29.06
N LYS A 77 -9.27 4.91 29.87
CA LYS A 77 -8.49 5.38 31.03
C LYS A 77 -8.26 4.27 32.06
N LYS A 78 -9.26 3.42 32.31
CA LYS A 78 -9.15 2.28 33.24
C LYS A 78 -8.06 1.30 32.80
N TYR A 79 -7.75 1.23 31.50
CA TYR A 79 -6.69 0.42 30.93
C TYR A 79 -5.44 1.23 30.55
N GLY A 80 -5.28 2.44 31.11
CA GLY A 80 -4.09 3.28 30.92
C GLY A 80 -3.98 3.94 29.56
N GLN A 81 -5.10 4.09 28.84
CA GLN A 81 -5.16 4.68 27.50
C GLN A 81 -6.05 5.92 27.49
N THR A 82 -5.82 6.86 26.58
CA THR A 82 -6.58 8.13 26.55
C THR A 82 -7.98 7.93 25.97
N GLY A 83 -8.14 7.00 25.01
CA GLY A 83 -9.38 6.81 24.26
C GLY A 83 -9.71 7.96 23.33
N ASP A 84 -8.71 8.79 23.00
CA ASP A 84 -8.87 9.91 22.07
C ASP A 84 -9.09 9.43 20.65
N ALA A 85 -9.83 10.23 19.89
CA ALA A 85 -10.05 9.97 18.49
C ALA A 85 -8.85 10.45 17.64
N ASN A 86 -8.47 9.64 16.67
CA ASN A 86 -7.37 9.91 15.74
C ASN A 86 -7.86 9.78 14.30
N TRP A 87 -7.29 10.57 13.40
CA TRP A 87 -7.56 10.47 11.98
C TRP A 87 -6.55 9.57 11.28
N LEU A 88 -7.06 8.62 10.48
CA LEU A 88 -6.31 7.87 9.49
C LEU A 88 -6.70 8.36 8.10
N THR A 89 -5.72 8.82 7.33
CA THR A 89 -5.93 9.26 5.95
C THR A 89 -5.41 8.20 4.98
N SER A 90 -6.04 8.08 3.81
CA SER A 90 -5.60 7.12 2.79
C SER A 90 -4.17 7.39 2.32
N ALA A 91 -3.73 8.65 2.32
CA ALA A 91 -2.36 9.03 1.96
C ALA A 91 -1.28 8.41 2.87
N GLN A 92 -1.62 8.07 4.13
CA GLN A 92 -0.67 7.46 5.07
C GLN A 92 -0.31 6.01 4.74
N TYR A 93 -1.15 5.32 3.97
CA TYR A 93 -0.93 3.92 3.58
C TYR A 93 -1.01 3.70 2.05
N GLU A 94 -1.18 4.76 1.26
CA GLU A 94 -1.20 4.69 -0.19
C GLU A 94 0.19 4.31 -0.73
N GLY A 95 0.23 3.30 -1.60
CA GLY A 95 1.48 2.79 -2.16
C GLY A 95 2.31 1.89 -1.23
N ALA A 96 1.92 1.72 0.03
CA ALA A 96 2.55 0.77 0.94
C ALA A 96 2.05 -0.65 0.68
N GLN A 97 2.96 -1.62 0.81
CA GLN A 97 2.55 -3.03 0.90
C GLN A 97 2.00 -3.27 2.30
N ILE A 98 0.68 -3.48 2.38
CA ILE A 98 -0.02 -3.68 3.64
C ILE A 98 -0.38 -5.16 3.72
N ASP A 99 0.08 -5.84 4.77
CA ASP A 99 -0.15 -7.26 5.03
C ASP A 99 -0.45 -7.54 6.51
N GLY A 100 -0.74 -8.79 6.83
CA GLY A 100 -0.94 -9.26 8.19
C GLY A 100 -1.96 -8.46 8.99
N ASP A 101 -1.58 -8.08 10.19
CA ASP A 101 -2.44 -7.36 11.14
C ASP A 101 -2.71 -5.91 10.72
N ASN A 102 -1.76 -5.28 10.02
CA ASN A 102 -1.99 -3.93 9.46
C ASN A 102 -3.11 -3.94 8.42
N LEU A 103 -3.17 -4.97 7.56
CA LEU A 103 -4.24 -5.13 6.59
C LEU A 103 -5.59 -5.35 7.28
N LYS A 104 -5.64 -6.16 8.34
CA LYS A 104 -6.84 -6.38 9.15
C LYS A 104 -7.34 -5.09 9.77
N PHE A 105 -6.42 -4.31 10.38
CA PHE A 105 -6.73 -3.05 11.04
C PHE A 105 -7.28 -2.00 10.06
N ILE A 106 -6.58 -1.75 8.95
CA ILE A 106 -7.02 -0.79 7.93
C ILE A 106 -8.34 -1.22 7.29
N SER A 107 -8.51 -2.53 7.05
CA SER A 107 -9.76 -3.08 6.52
C SER A 107 -10.92 -2.90 7.50
N ALA A 108 -10.69 -3.13 8.80
CA ALA A 108 -11.70 -2.91 9.83
C ALA A 108 -12.13 -1.44 9.91
N ILE A 109 -11.18 -0.49 9.93
CA ILE A 109 -11.47 0.94 9.95
C ILE A 109 -12.31 1.36 8.74
N ASN A 110 -11.97 0.90 7.54
CA ASN A 110 -12.68 1.27 6.33
C ASN A 110 -14.08 0.66 6.22
N ASN A 111 -14.25 -0.58 6.70
CA ASN A 111 -15.51 -1.33 6.59
C ASN A 111 -16.49 -1.07 7.73
N THR A 112 -16.02 -0.63 8.90
CA THR A 112 -16.87 -0.33 10.06
C THR A 112 -17.64 0.98 9.81
N GLY A 113 -18.94 0.99 10.07
CA GLY A 113 -19.79 2.18 9.94
C GLY A 113 -19.51 3.23 11.00
N VAL A 114 -19.96 4.48 10.76
CA VAL A 114 -19.84 5.55 11.76
C VAL A 114 -20.65 5.21 13.00
N ASN A 115 -20.06 5.39 14.17
CA ASN A 115 -20.55 4.98 15.50
C ASN A 115 -20.62 3.46 15.73
N GLU A 116 -20.17 2.65 14.80
CA GLU A 116 -20.06 1.23 15.00
C GLU A 116 -18.78 0.86 15.75
N LEU A 117 -18.89 -0.26 16.50
CA LEU A 117 -17.84 -0.81 17.33
C LEU A 117 -17.44 -2.19 16.80
N VAL A 118 -16.15 -2.46 16.77
CA VAL A 118 -15.61 -3.77 16.39
C VAL A 118 -14.57 -4.26 17.39
N ASN A 119 -14.57 -5.55 17.70
CA ASN A 119 -13.54 -6.23 18.46
C ASN A 119 -12.64 -7.00 17.49
N LEU A 120 -11.41 -6.53 17.33
CA LEU A 120 -10.48 -7.00 16.32
C LEU A 120 -9.32 -7.78 16.98
N PRO A 121 -9.22 -9.10 16.79
CA PRO A 121 -8.07 -9.87 17.25
C PRO A 121 -6.84 -9.56 16.40
N MET A 122 -5.73 -9.16 17.06
CA MET A 122 -4.47 -8.78 16.44
C MET A 122 -3.29 -9.44 17.16
N GLY A 123 -2.81 -10.55 16.64
CA GLY A 123 -1.74 -11.31 17.28
C GLY A 123 -2.14 -11.77 18.68
N GLN A 124 -1.41 -11.33 19.70
CA GLN A 124 -1.68 -11.63 21.12
C GLN A 124 -2.59 -10.59 21.78
N ALA A 125 -2.96 -9.53 21.08
CA ALA A 125 -3.81 -8.47 21.57
C ALA A 125 -5.20 -8.52 20.91
N ASN A 126 -6.18 -7.85 21.56
CA ASN A 126 -7.40 -7.45 20.90
C ASN A 126 -7.49 -5.92 20.87
N VAL A 127 -8.02 -5.38 19.79
CA VAL A 127 -8.30 -3.95 19.64
C VAL A 127 -9.80 -3.72 19.58
N ILE A 128 -10.35 -3.01 20.54
CA ILE A 128 -11.73 -2.51 20.49
C ILE A 128 -11.67 -1.18 19.75
N LEU A 129 -12.22 -1.16 18.55
CA LEU A 129 -12.17 -0.02 17.64
C LEU A 129 -13.59 0.54 17.45
N GLN A 130 -13.71 1.86 17.52
CA GLN A 130 -14.92 2.59 17.14
C GLN A 130 -14.60 3.64 16.10
N VAL A 131 -15.31 3.62 15.00
CA VAL A 131 -15.25 4.69 13.99
C VAL A 131 -16.19 5.81 14.42
N THR A 132 -15.67 7.03 14.54
CA THR A 132 -16.43 8.20 14.98
C THR A 132 -16.86 9.09 13.83
N ASN A 133 -16.07 9.14 12.74
CA ASN A 133 -16.38 9.97 11.59
C ASN A 133 -15.72 9.43 10.31
N LYS A 134 -16.30 9.77 9.16
CA LYS A 134 -15.75 9.48 7.82
C LYS A 134 -15.89 10.68 6.91
N LYS A 135 -14.81 11.03 6.19
CA LYS A 135 -14.81 12.16 5.24
C LYS A 135 -14.44 11.70 3.84
N SER A 136 -14.98 12.40 2.86
CA SER A 136 -14.65 12.21 1.43
C SER A 136 -14.79 10.76 0.97
N VAL A 137 -15.97 10.18 1.17
CA VAL A 137 -16.25 8.81 0.68
C VAL A 137 -16.30 8.82 -0.83
N LYS A 138 -15.40 8.06 -1.47
CA LYS A 138 -15.25 7.96 -2.92
C LYS A 138 -15.06 6.50 -3.35
N ASP A 139 -15.29 6.26 -4.63
CA ASP A 139 -14.96 4.97 -5.24
C ASP A 139 -13.45 4.75 -5.23
N LYS A 140 -13.01 3.69 -4.57
CA LYS A 140 -11.62 3.19 -4.57
C LYS A 140 -11.52 1.87 -5.32
N TYR A 141 -10.37 1.63 -5.91
CA TYR A 141 -10.15 0.49 -6.79
C TYR A 141 -9.01 -0.37 -6.26
N LYS A 142 -9.25 -1.67 -6.16
CA LYS A 142 -8.17 -2.66 -5.96
C LYS A 142 -7.65 -3.05 -7.33
N VAL A 143 -6.36 -2.82 -7.55
CA VAL A 143 -5.69 -3.07 -8.82
C VAL A 143 -4.63 -4.14 -8.63
N ALA A 144 -4.67 -5.19 -9.46
CA ALA A 144 -3.57 -6.12 -9.60
C ALA A 144 -2.64 -5.58 -10.68
N VAL A 145 -1.35 -5.47 -10.39
CA VAL A 145 -0.33 -4.97 -11.30
C VAL A 145 0.71 -6.05 -11.53
N ILE A 146 1.05 -6.28 -12.81
CA ILE A 146 2.21 -7.06 -13.23
C ILE A 146 3.22 -6.06 -13.75
N LYS A 147 4.39 -6.02 -13.14
CA LYS A 147 5.50 -5.15 -13.49
C LYS A 147 6.72 -6.02 -13.85
N ARG A 148 7.35 -5.73 -14.98
CA ARG A 148 8.56 -6.41 -15.42
C ARG A 148 9.58 -5.40 -15.91
N GLU A 149 10.79 -5.51 -15.45
CA GLU A 149 11.91 -4.72 -15.94
C GLU A 149 12.25 -5.11 -17.37
N VAL A 150 12.63 -4.13 -18.17
CA VAL A 150 13.11 -4.32 -19.54
C VAL A 150 14.63 -4.40 -19.48
N GLU A 151 15.16 -5.59 -19.68
CA GLU A 151 16.60 -5.83 -19.73
C GLU A 151 17.03 -6.10 -21.18
N PHE A 152 18.25 -5.72 -21.50
CA PHE A 152 18.84 -6.11 -22.77
C PHE A 152 19.06 -7.63 -22.81
N SER A 153 18.84 -8.25 -23.99
CA SER A 153 19.22 -9.64 -24.19
C SER A 153 20.74 -9.80 -24.01
N LYS A 154 21.18 -11.00 -23.58
CA LYS A 154 22.61 -11.30 -23.47
C LYS A 154 23.37 -11.05 -24.78
N GLU A 155 22.72 -11.30 -25.92
CA GLU A 155 23.30 -11.07 -27.25
C GLU A 155 23.49 -9.58 -27.52
N THR A 156 22.50 -8.74 -27.21
CA THR A 156 22.59 -7.29 -27.37
C THR A 156 23.66 -6.71 -26.45
N TYR A 157 23.69 -7.16 -25.20
CA TYR A 157 24.70 -6.74 -24.24
C TYR A 157 26.12 -7.14 -24.69
N ASN A 158 26.32 -8.40 -25.07
CA ASN A 158 27.62 -8.91 -25.49
C ASN A 158 28.10 -8.21 -26.78
N ARG A 159 27.22 -7.93 -27.72
CA ARG A 159 27.59 -7.17 -28.92
C ARG A 159 28.05 -5.77 -28.55
N ALA A 160 27.27 -5.03 -27.79
CA ALA A 160 27.64 -3.68 -27.38
C ALA A 160 28.95 -3.65 -26.57
N TYR A 161 29.14 -4.64 -25.70
CA TYR A 161 30.38 -4.79 -24.92
C TYR A 161 31.59 -5.07 -25.81
N ASN A 162 31.45 -5.95 -26.81
CA ASN A 162 32.52 -6.28 -27.75
C ASN A 162 32.86 -5.09 -28.64
N ASP A 163 31.85 -4.40 -29.17
CA ASP A 163 32.04 -3.21 -29.99
C ASP A 163 32.78 -2.11 -29.22
N PHE A 164 32.40 -1.87 -27.97
CA PHE A 164 33.06 -0.92 -27.10
C PHE A 164 34.49 -1.34 -26.74
N SER A 165 34.73 -2.62 -26.48
CA SER A 165 36.07 -3.16 -26.20
C SER A 165 37.00 -3.03 -27.39
N GLN A 166 36.50 -3.25 -28.61
CA GLN A 166 37.25 -3.04 -29.84
C GLN A 166 37.58 -1.57 -30.05
N PHE A 167 36.65 -0.67 -29.78
CA PHE A 167 36.89 0.79 -29.84
C PHE A 167 38.00 1.22 -28.87
N ILE A 168 37.96 0.73 -27.63
CA ILE A 168 39.02 1.02 -26.64
C ILE A 168 40.39 0.48 -27.14
N ALA A 169 40.44 -0.72 -27.65
CA ALA A 169 41.68 -1.31 -28.16
C ALA A 169 42.26 -0.56 -29.36
N ALA A 170 41.41 -0.04 -30.23
CA ALA A 170 41.83 0.78 -31.37
C ALA A 170 42.26 2.21 -30.99
N ASN A 171 41.81 2.68 -29.82
CA ASN A 171 42.08 4.04 -29.34
C ASN A 171 42.80 4.03 -27.98
N PRO A 172 44.12 3.69 -27.94
CA PRO A 172 44.84 3.43 -26.68
C PRO A 172 45.19 4.69 -25.85
N SER A 173 44.86 5.89 -26.33
CA SER A 173 45.04 7.14 -25.57
C SER A 173 43.73 7.91 -25.44
N VAL A 174 43.64 8.73 -24.39
CA VAL A 174 42.43 9.56 -24.11
C VAL A 174 42.14 10.50 -25.27
N GLU A 175 43.20 11.11 -25.86
CA GLU A 175 43.07 12.04 -26.99
C GLU A 175 42.45 11.33 -28.23
N LYS A 176 42.88 10.09 -28.50
CA LYS A 176 42.33 9.31 -29.62
C LYS A 176 40.90 8.85 -29.33
N MET A 177 40.61 8.47 -28.09
CA MET A 177 39.23 8.10 -27.68
C MET A 177 38.27 9.27 -27.89
N VAL A 178 38.66 10.46 -27.42
CA VAL A 178 37.82 11.67 -27.54
C VAL A 178 37.66 12.08 -29.01
N ALA A 179 38.69 12.02 -29.80
CA ALA A 179 38.65 12.39 -31.22
C ALA A 179 37.74 11.49 -32.06
N ASN A 180 37.69 10.19 -31.73
CA ASN A 180 36.98 9.19 -32.52
C ASN A 180 35.64 8.76 -31.90
N ALA A 181 35.30 9.21 -30.69
CA ALA A 181 34.10 8.79 -29.97
C ALA A 181 32.81 9.15 -30.73
N GLU A 182 32.71 10.35 -31.23
CA GLU A 182 31.52 10.86 -31.90
C GLU A 182 31.24 10.10 -33.21
N GLU A 183 32.28 9.83 -34.01
CA GLU A 183 32.19 9.06 -35.26
C GLU A 183 31.82 7.60 -34.99
N ALA A 184 32.28 7.04 -33.88
CA ALA A 184 31.92 5.68 -33.43
C ALA A 184 30.57 5.60 -32.70
N GLY A 185 29.87 6.73 -32.53
CA GLY A 185 28.56 6.80 -31.88
C GLY A 185 28.60 6.79 -30.36
N TYR A 186 29.75 7.01 -29.74
CA TYR A 186 29.89 7.16 -28.28
C TYR A 186 29.86 8.66 -27.89
N ARG A 187 29.25 8.91 -26.70
CA ARG A 187 29.10 10.25 -26.11
C ARG A 187 29.68 10.31 -24.71
#